data_2cfd6c89858461bd8d84b3f863b1e2cf
#
_entry.id   2cfd6c89858461bd8d84b3f863b1e2cf
#
_cell.length_a   1.000
_cell.length_b   1.000
_cell.length_c   1.000
_cell.angle_alpha   90.00
_cell.angle_beta   90.00
_cell.angle_gamma   90.00
#
_symmetry.space_group_name_H-M   'P 1'
#
loop_
_entity.id
_entity.type
_entity.pdbx_description
1 polymer ?
#
loop_
_entity_poly.entity_id
_entity_poly.type
_entity_poly.pdbx_seq_one_letter_code
_entity_poly.pdbx_strand_id
1 'polypeptide(L)'
;MRQRTMGRLGWKVGEVGYGMWGIGGGPGGFTGWNYDIAPDALDLAVDLGCTFFDTAWVYGRGKSESLLGELRRRRPEAEMRLATKVPPLNREWPPRPQDTLEDVFPVDHVLEYTKRSLENLGVDKIDLLQFHVWEDRWAAEPGWQRVVTRLKDEGLIDGFGISVNRWEPTNCFAALDTGLVDAIQVIYNIFDQAPEDELFPRALEEDIAIIARVPFDEGSLTGNLNAGTTFPPEDWRAVYFGPENLPPTVERIDALRELVPDGMTMPELALRFILHHPAVSAVIPGMRRPEHVRSNLAVSGAAPLPPELLDALRAHRWDRTPTHWSM
;
A
#
# COMPACT_ATOMS: atom_id res chain seq x y z
N MET A 1 10.16 -14.61 9.63
CA MET A 1 9.54 -14.06 8.40
C MET A 1 10.52 -14.16 7.24
N ARG A 2 10.08 -14.54 6.03
CA ARG A 2 10.90 -14.44 4.81
C ARG A 2 11.19 -12.99 4.49
N GLN A 3 12.39 -12.75 3.97
CA GLN A 3 12.80 -11.42 3.53
C GLN A 3 12.86 -11.36 2.00
N ARG A 4 12.50 -10.20 1.45
CA ARG A 4 12.67 -9.86 0.04
C ARG A 4 13.49 -8.58 -0.11
N THR A 5 14.07 -8.38 -1.28
CA THR A 5 14.85 -7.17 -1.56
C THR A 5 13.92 -6.06 -2.06
N MET A 6 14.12 -4.86 -1.56
CA MET A 6 13.42 -3.66 -2.01
C MET A 6 14.12 -3.08 -3.25
N GLY A 7 14.04 -3.81 -4.36
CA GLY A 7 14.64 -3.42 -5.63
C GLY A 7 16.08 -2.89 -5.45
N ARG A 8 16.43 -1.87 -6.22
CA ARG A 8 17.73 -1.20 -6.20
C ARG A 8 18.09 -0.48 -4.90
N LEU A 9 17.13 -0.27 -3.98
CA LEU A 9 17.42 0.20 -2.63
C LEU A 9 18.24 -0.84 -1.82
N GLY A 10 18.20 -2.11 -2.22
CA GLY A 10 19.00 -3.19 -1.66
C GLY A 10 18.61 -3.63 -0.24
N TRP A 11 17.62 -2.99 0.38
CA TRP A 11 17.16 -3.36 1.72
C TRP A 11 16.54 -4.75 1.73
N LYS A 12 16.79 -5.49 2.80
CA LYS A 12 16.05 -6.71 3.10
C LYS A 12 14.89 -6.36 4.03
N VAL A 13 13.68 -6.66 3.60
CA VAL A 13 12.46 -6.41 4.38
C VAL A 13 11.61 -7.68 4.47
N GLY A 14 10.83 -7.82 5.53
CA GLY A 14 9.83 -8.86 5.61
C GLY A 14 8.85 -8.74 4.43
N GLU A 15 8.56 -9.87 3.75
CA GLU A 15 7.67 -9.88 2.59
C GLU A 15 6.22 -9.48 2.91
N VAL A 16 5.83 -9.52 4.21
CA VAL A 16 4.59 -8.94 4.72
C VAL A 16 4.94 -7.76 5.61
N GLY A 17 4.70 -6.57 5.10
CA GLY A 17 4.82 -5.30 5.83
C GLY A 17 3.53 -4.95 6.56
N TYR A 18 3.52 -3.81 7.25
CA TYR A 18 2.38 -3.29 8.00
C TYR A 18 1.77 -2.08 7.31
N GLY A 19 0.54 -2.22 6.77
CA GLY A 19 -0.24 -1.10 6.24
C GLY A 19 -0.96 -0.37 7.38
N MET A 20 -0.63 0.90 7.57
CA MET A 20 -1.05 1.66 8.76
C MET A 20 -2.30 2.53 8.52
N TRP A 21 -2.95 2.46 7.36
CA TRP A 21 -4.15 3.25 7.10
C TRP A 21 -5.27 2.98 8.11
N GLY A 22 -5.50 1.72 8.42
CA GLY A 22 -6.59 1.31 9.32
C GLY A 22 -6.43 1.73 10.79
N ILE A 23 -5.25 2.21 11.21
CA ILE A 23 -5.00 2.68 12.59
C ILE A 23 -4.81 4.19 12.69
N GLY A 24 -4.72 4.90 11.55
CA GLY A 24 -4.57 6.36 11.54
C GLY A 24 -5.82 7.11 12.00
N GLY A 25 -6.99 6.52 11.78
CA GLY A 25 -8.29 7.18 12.06
C GLY A 25 -8.57 8.39 11.18
N GLY A 26 -9.63 9.11 11.52
CA GLY A 26 -10.01 10.34 10.83
C GLY A 26 -11.06 10.15 9.72
N PRO A 27 -11.58 11.26 9.18
CA PRO A 27 -12.60 11.24 8.12
C PRO A 27 -12.07 10.58 6.83
N GLY A 28 -12.91 9.80 6.17
CA GLY A 28 -12.58 9.15 4.90
C GLY A 28 -11.73 7.89 5.03
N GLY A 29 -11.47 7.42 6.26
CA GLY A 29 -10.82 6.13 6.53
C GLY A 29 -11.82 5.04 6.91
N PHE A 30 -11.30 3.91 7.39
CA PHE A 30 -12.14 2.87 7.97
C PHE A 30 -12.58 3.25 9.39
N THR A 31 -13.84 3.04 9.72
CA THR A 31 -14.34 3.13 11.11
C THR A 31 -13.85 1.94 11.95
N GLY A 32 -14.05 2.03 13.26
CA GLY A 32 -13.67 0.97 14.20
C GLY A 32 -12.17 0.89 14.47
N TRP A 33 -11.42 1.96 14.20
CA TRP A 33 -10.06 2.12 14.70
C TRP A 33 -10.07 2.35 16.23
N ASN A 34 -9.02 1.90 16.90
CA ASN A 34 -8.85 2.10 18.33
C ASN A 34 -7.38 2.37 18.63
N TYR A 35 -7.08 3.57 19.09
CA TYR A 35 -5.73 3.98 19.44
C TYR A 35 -5.14 3.24 20.64
N ASP A 36 -5.97 2.72 21.55
CA ASP A 36 -5.50 1.98 22.73
C ASP A 36 -4.96 0.59 22.35
N ILE A 37 -5.46 0.00 21.25
CA ILE A 37 -5.05 -1.34 20.78
C ILE A 37 -3.90 -1.24 19.75
N ALA A 38 -3.78 -0.10 19.05
CA ALA A 38 -2.78 0.07 18.00
C ALA A 38 -1.33 -0.17 18.47
N PRO A 39 -0.89 0.30 19.66
CA PRO A 39 0.45 0.01 20.15
C PRO A 39 0.74 -1.49 20.31
N ASP A 40 -0.18 -2.26 20.88
CA ASP A 40 -0.01 -3.69 21.06
C ASP A 40 0.09 -4.45 19.73
N ALA A 41 -0.70 -4.05 18.74
CA ALA A 41 -0.63 -4.61 17.40
C ALA A 41 0.70 -4.28 16.70
N LEU A 42 1.21 -3.06 16.87
CA LEU A 42 2.49 -2.63 16.30
C LEU A 42 3.68 -3.34 16.98
N ASP A 43 3.71 -3.41 18.31
CA ASP A 43 4.76 -4.12 19.05
C ASP A 43 4.77 -5.62 18.69
N LEU A 44 3.58 -6.25 18.60
CA LEU A 44 3.46 -7.64 18.17
C LEU A 44 3.98 -7.85 16.74
N ALA A 45 3.74 -6.89 15.82
CA ALA A 45 4.24 -7.01 14.46
C ALA A 45 5.78 -7.06 14.45
N VAL A 46 6.44 -6.20 15.24
CA VAL A 46 7.90 -6.22 15.41
C VAL A 46 8.36 -7.57 16.00
N ASP A 47 7.71 -8.06 17.04
CA ASP A 47 8.04 -9.34 17.69
C ASP A 47 7.93 -10.53 16.72
N LEU A 48 7.02 -10.45 15.74
CA LEU A 48 6.84 -11.46 14.69
C LEU A 48 7.73 -11.22 13.46
N GLY A 49 8.62 -10.24 13.51
CA GLY A 49 9.63 -9.97 12.49
C GLY A 49 9.15 -9.10 11.31
N CYS A 50 8.10 -8.29 11.51
CA CYS A 50 7.76 -7.25 10.54
C CYS A 50 8.81 -6.14 10.57
N THR A 51 9.39 -5.83 9.43
CA THR A 51 10.46 -4.82 9.30
C THR A 51 10.12 -3.70 8.33
N PHE A 52 8.96 -3.73 7.68
CA PHE A 52 8.51 -2.70 6.74
C PHE A 52 7.16 -2.14 7.18
N PHE A 53 7.10 -0.82 7.41
CA PHE A 53 5.91 -0.11 7.88
C PHE A 53 5.56 1.01 6.89
N ASP A 54 4.37 0.91 6.28
CA ASP A 54 3.88 1.88 5.34
C ASP A 54 2.77 2.74 5.95
N THR A 55 3.04 4.03 6.07
CA THR A 55 2.11 5.04 6.56
C THR A 55 1.90 6.16 5.53
N ALA A 56 1.18 7.21 5.89
CA ALA A 56 1.05 8.46 5.15
C ALA A 56 0.64 9.59 6.08
N TRP A 57 1.02 10.82 5.73
CA TRP A 57 0.60 11.99 6.52
C TRP A 57 -0.93 12.13 6.60
N VAL A 58 -1.67 11.79 5.52
CA VAL A 58 -3.14 11.89 5.53
C VAL A 58 -3.81 10.92 6.50
N TYR A 59 -3.16 9.85 6.91
CA TYR A 59 -3.74 8.87 7.83
C TYR A 59 -3.86 9.48 9.24
N GLY A 60 -5.04 10.04 9.52
CA GLY A 60 -5.31 10.79 10.73
C GLY A 60 -4.51 12.10 10.86
N ARG A 61 -4.12 12.72 9.73
CA ARG A 61 -3.37 13.99 9.70
C ARG A 61 -2.08 13.95 10.52
N GLY A 62 -1.24 12.94 10.26
CA GLY A 62 0.03 12.69 10.94
C GLY A 62 -0.09 11.78 12.16
N LYS A 63 -1.30 11.39 12.60
CA LYS A 63 -1.46 10.50 13.76
C LYS A 63 -0.83 9.13 13.53
N SER A 64 -1.01 8.56 12.33
CA SER A 64 -0.40 7.27 11.96
C SER A 64 1.13 7.33 11.98
N GLU A 65 1.72 8.42 11.46
CA GLU A 65 3.17 8.65 11.53
C GLU A 65 3.64 8.77 12.97
N SER A 66 2.91 9.50 13.82
CA SER A 66 3.24 9.66 15.24
C SER A 66 3.22 8.32 15.98
N LEU A 67 2.23 7.44 15.71
CA LEU A 67 2.17 6.09 16.26
C LEU A 67 3.39 5.25 15.85
N LEU A 68 3.84 5.39 14.60
CA LEU A 68 5.05 4.72 14.12
C LEU A 68 6.32 5.27 14.77
N GLY A 69 6.41 6.58 14.96
CA GLY A 69 7.49 7.24 15.71
C GLY A 69 7.53 6.80 17.18
N GLU A 70 6.37 6.64 17.81
CA GLU A 70 6.26 6.08 19.16
C GLU A 70 6.73 4.62 19.23
N LEU A 71 6.35 3.78 18.26
CA LEU A 71 6.86 2.41 18.14
C LEU A 71 8.38 2.39 18.06
N ARG A 72 8.97 3.19 17.16
CA ARG A 72 10.43 3.28 17.00
C ARG A 72 11.14 3.67 18.29
N ARG A 73 10.58 4.62 19.06
CA ARG A 73 11.14 5.00 20.36
C ARG A 73 11.05 3.90 21.42
N ARG A 74 9.96 3.11 21.40
CA ARG A 74 9.80 1.94 22.31
C ARG A 74 10.69 0.77 21.94
N ARG A 75 11.01 0.62 20.65
CA ARG A 75 11.75 -0.52 20.08
C ARG A 75 13.01 -0.03 19.32
N PRO A 76 13.95 0.65 20.00
CA PRO A 76 15.11 1.25 19.33
C PRO A 76 16.05 0.21 18.72
N GLU A 77 16.01 -1.03 19.22
CA GLU A 77 16.80 -2.19 18.76
C GLU A 77 16.21 -2.83 17.49
N ALA A 78 14.94 -2.57 17.18
CA ALA A 78 14.27 -3.25 16.07
C ALA A 78 14.72 -2.67 14.72
N GLU A 79 15.01 -3.57 13.79
CA GLU A 79 15.26 -3.20 12.41
C GLU A 79 13.92 -2.83 11.74
N MET A 80 13.74 -1.57 11.38
CA MET A 80 12.52 -1.06 10.75
C MET A 80 12.86 -0.16 9.58
N ARG A 81 12.14 -0.34 8.47
CA ARG A 81 12.09 0.55 7.32
C ARG A 81 10.77 1.28 7.29
N LEU A 82 10.82 2.60 7.29
CA LEU A 82 9.68 3.49 7.43
C LEU A 82 9.37 4.14 6.08
N ALA A 83 8.18 3.83 5.55
CA ALA A 83 7.66 4.46 4.35
C ALA A 83 6.51 5.41 4.70
N THR A 84 6.54 6.62 4.14
CA THR A 84 5.42 7.57 4.25
C THR A 84 5.18 8.29 2.93
N LYS A 85 4.12 9.13 2.89
CA LYS A 85 3.66 9.75 1.65
C LYS A 85 3.33 11.23 1.82
N VAL A 86 3.80 12.04 0.87
CA VAL A 86 3.35 13.43 0.69
C VAL A 86 1.94 13.39 0.08
N PRO A 87 0.95 14.02 0.71
CA PRO A 87 -0.39 14.10 0.15
C PRO A 87 -0.46 15.11 -1.01
N PRO A 88 -1.39 14.96 -1.96
CA PRO A 88 -1.67 16.01 -2.93
C PRO A 88 -2.16 17.29 -2.23
N LEU A 89 -1.69 18.45 -2.68
CA LEU A 89 -2.07 19.75 -2.11
C LEU A 89 -3.58 20.00 -2.25
N ASN A 90 -4.13 19.69 -3.42
CA ASN A 90 -5.56 19.88 -3.73
C ASN A 90 -6.49 18.84 -3.09
N ARG A 91 -5.94 17.79 -2.43
CA ARG A 91 -6.71 16.71 -1.78
C ARG A 91 -7.61 15.91 -2.72
N GLU A 92 -7.24 15.80 -3.98
CA GLU A 92 -7.94 14.97 -4.97
C GLU A 92 -7.27 13.60 -5.10
N TRP A 93 -8.07 12.53 -5.12
CA TRP A 93 -7.68 11.13 -5.32
C TRP A 93 -8.69 10.45 -6.26
N PRO A 94 -8.28 10.02 -7.45
CA PRO A 94 -7.02 10.32 -8.14
C PRO A 94 -6.93 11.78 -8.57
N PRO A 95 -5.79 12.24 -9.12
CA PRO A 95 -5.68 13.57 -9.71
C PRO A 95 -6.67 13.72 -10.87
N ARG A 96 -7.21 14.91 -11.03
CA ARG A 96 -8.10 15.22 -12.16
C ARG A 96 -7.30 15.39 -13.46
N PRO A 97 -7.90 15.14 -14.64
CA PRO A 97 -7.19 15.27 -15.93
C PRO A 97 -6.56 16.64 -16.18
N GLN A 98 -7.13 17.72 -15.61
CA GLN A 98 -6.63 19.09 -15.76
C GLN A 98 -5.58 19.49 -14.72
N ASP A 99 -5.37 18.72 -13.65
CA ASP A 99 -4.45 19.08 -12.56
C ASP A 99 -3.01 19.07 -13.08
N THR A 100 -2.30 20.16 -12.85
CA THR A 100 -0.86 20.26 -13.12
C THR A 100 -0.06 19.71 -11.93
N LEU A 101 1.22 19.44 -12.13
CA LEU A 101 2.12 19.08 -11.03
C LEU A 101 2.14 20.16 -9.92
N GLU A 102 2.11 21.45 -10.32
CA GLU A 102 2.11 22.58 -9.38
C GLU A 102 0.82 22.65 -8.54
N ASP A 103 -0.32 22.21 -9.08
CA ASP A 103 -1.57 22.11 -8.32
C ASP A 103 -1.54 21.00 -7.27
N VAL A 104 -0.69 19.98 -7.46
CA VAL A 104 -0.70 18.76 -6.69
C VAL A 104 0.54 18.61 -5.81
N PHE A 105 1.73 18.84 -6.36
CA PHE A 105 3.02 18.72 -5.67
C PHE A 105 3.95 19.91 -5.91
N PRO A 106 3.55 21.15 -5.58
CA PRO A 106 4.50 22.27 -5.63
C PRO A 106 5.68 22.01 -4.70
N VAL A 107 6.87 22.49 -5.06
CA VAL A 107 8.13 22.21 -4.36
C VAL A 107 8.04 22.52 -2.86
N ASP A 108 7.51 23.68 -2.50
CA ASP A 108 7.39 24.10 -1.10
C ASP A 108 6.47 23.18 -0.29
N HIS A 109 5.39 22.67 -0.91
CA HIS A 109 4.49 21.71 -0.28
C HIS A 109 5.20 20.37 -0.01
N VAL A 110 5.98 19.87 -0.97
CA VAL A 110 6.76 18.64 -0.80
C VAL A 110 7.75 18.78 0.35
N LEU A 111 8.51 19.89 0.40
CA LEU A 111 9.47 20.16 1.46
C LEU A 111 8.79 20.29 2.83
N GLU A 112 7.67 21.01 2.91
CA GLU A 112 6.90 21.19 4.14
C GLU A 112 6.39 19.84 4.69
N TYR A 113 5.78 19.01 3.83
CA TYR A 113 5.23 17.71 4.28
C TYR A 113 6.32 16.69 4.58
N THR A 114 7.45 16.73 3.89
CA THR A 114 8.62 15.93 4.27
C THR A 114 9.11 16.30 5.68
N LYS A 115 9.22 17.59 5.99
CA LYS A 115 9.60 18.05 7.32
C LYS A 115 8.59 17.61 8.39
N ARG A 116 7.30 17.78 8.14
CA ARG A 116 6.24 17.33 9.06
C ARG A 116 6.29 15.82 9.31
N SER A 117 6.55 15.02 8.27
CA SER A 117 6.69 13.57 8.39
C SER A 117 7.93 13.18 9.20
N LEU A 118 9.07 13.85 9.02
CA LEU A 118 10.27 13.67 9.85
C LEU A 118 9.97 13.95 11.33
N GLU A 119 9.30 15.07 11.62
CA GLU A 119 8.88 15.45 12.98
C GLU A 119 7.92 14.42 13.60
N ASN A 120 6.89 13.98 12.87
CA ASN A 120 5.91 13.00 13.35
C ASN A 120 6.55 11.63 13.62
N LEU A 121 7.41 11.17 12.71
CA LEU A 121 8.15 9.92 12.83
C LEU A 121 9.27 9.99 13.88
N GLY A 122 9.73 11.20 14.24
CA GLY A 122 10.84 11.40 15.16
C GLY A 122 12.17 10.86 14.62
N VAL A 123 12.43 11.06 13.34
CA VAL A 123 13.65 10.61 12.64
C VAL A 123 14.29 11.76 11.88
N ASP A 124 15.61 11.66 11.66
CA ASP A 124 16.36 12.61 10.85
C ASP A 124 16.27 12.29 9.35
N LYS A 125 15.89 11.05 9.01
CA LYS A 125 15.79 10.55 7.64
C LYS A 125 14.64 9.55 7.49
N ILE A 126 13.85 9.70 6.42
CA ILE A 126 12.80 8.76 6.01
C ILE A 126 13.42 7.71 5.07
N ASP A 127 13.19 6.42 5.31
CA ASP A 127 13.71 5.37 4.41
C ASP A 127 13.06 5.48 3.02
N LEU A 128 11.74 5.57 2.92
CA LEU A 128 11.02 5.72 1.64
C LEU A 128 9.98 6.83 1.71
N LEU A 129 10.21 7.92 1.00
CA LEU A 129 9.20 8.96 0.77
C LEU A 129 8.48 8.70 -0.55
N GLN A 130 7.15 8.84 -0.56
CA GLN A 130 6.36 8.58 -1.76
C GLN A 130 5.47 9.78 -2.08
N PHE A 131 5.17 10.01 -3.38
CA PHE A 131 4.00 10.79 -3.75
C PHE A 131 2.76 9.92 -3.65
N HIS A 132 1.71 10.42 -2.97
CA HIS A 132 0.53 9.62 -2.66
C HIS A 132 -0.39 9.39 -3.87
N VAL A 133 -0.24 10.19 -4.92
CA VAL A 133 -0.87 10.07 -6.24
C VAL A 133 0.15 10.42 -7.31
N TRP A 134 -0.09 10.00 -8.56
CA TRP A 134 0.78 10.31 -9.68
C TRP A 134 0.03 10.34 -11.01
N GLU A 135 0.51 11.19 -11.90
CA GLU A 135 0.15 11.22 -13.32
C GLU A 135 1.43 11.30 -14.15
N ASP A 136 1.62 10.33 -15.03
CA ASP A 136 2.91 10.18 -15.74
C ASP A 136 3.22 11.30 -16.72
N ARG A 137 2.19 12.08 -17.14
CA ARG A 137 2.37 13.33 -17.87
C ARG A 137 3.21 14.38 -17.14
N TRP A 138 3.35 14.26 -15.82
CA TRP A 138 4.20 15.15 -15.00
C TRP A 138 5.67 14.73 -15.00
N ALA A 139 6.01 13.57 -15.55
CA ALA A 139 7.35 13.01 -15.46
C ALA A 139 8.44 13.95 -16.03
N ALA A 140 8.12 14.67 -17.13
CA ALA A 140 9.05 15.62 -17.76
C ALA A 140 9.19 16.95 -17.02
N GLU A 141 8.34 17.23 -16.01
CA GLU A 141 8.39 18.50 -15.28
C GLU A 141 9.55 18.52 -14.28
N PRO A 142 10.46 19.52 -14.37
CA PRO A 142 11.68 19.50 -13.57
C PRO A 142 11.45 19.80 -12.08
N GLY A 143 10.26 20.23 -11.68
CA GLY A 143 9.93 20.60 -10.30
C GLY A 143 10.12 19.46 -9.33
N TRP A 144 9.45 18.34 -9.57
CA TRP A 144 9.53 17.16 -8.72
C TRP A 144 10.92 16.50 -8.77
N GLN A 145 11.57 16.48 -9.94
CA GLN A 145 12.91 15.90 -10.08
C GLN A 145 13.92 16.65 -9.20
N ARG A 146 13.88 17.99 -9.23
CA ARG A 146 14.76 18.82 -8.40
C ARG A 146 14.52 18.63 -6.91
N VAL A 147 13.25 18.60 -6.47
CA VAL A 147 12.96 18.45 -5.03
C VAL A 147 13.33 17.06 -4.53
N VAL A 148 13.07 16.00 -5.30
CA VAL A 148 13.48 14.62 -4.94
C VAL A 148 15.00 14.50 -4.86
N THR A 149 15.74 15.01 -5.87
CA THR A 149 17.20 15.02 -5.87
C THR A 149 17.72 15.77 -4.64
N ARG A 150 17.20 16.97 -4.37
CA ARG A 150 17.57 17.75 -3.19
C ARG A 150 17.34 16.98 -1.88
N LEU A 151 16.18 16.33 -1.72
CA LEU A 151 15.89 15.58 -0.49
C LEU A 151 16.85 14.39 -0.30
N LYS A 152 17.25 13.71 -1.38
CA LYS A 152 18.28 12.65 -1.35
C LYS A 152 19.65 13.22 -1.02
N ASP A 153 20.07 14.31 -1.67
CA ASP A 153 21.39 14.96 -1.46
C ASP A 153 21.56 15.53 -0.04
N GLU A 154 20.48 16.08 0.53
CA GLU A 154 20.44 16.55 1.92
C GLU A 154 20.34 15.41 2.94
N GLY A 155 20.19 14.15 2.49
CA GLY A 155 20.08 12.98 3.34
C GLY A 155 18.76 12.89 4.14
N LEU A 156 17.71 13.58 3.69
CA LEU A 156 16.40 13.57 4.34
C LEU A 156 15.55 12.34 3.96
N ILE A 157 15.87 11.75 2.81
CA ILE A 157 15.25 10.49 2.36
C ILE A 157 16.31 9.54 1.78
N ASP A 158 16.13 8.23 1.93
CA ASP A 158 16.98 7.24 1.25
C ASP A 158 16.41 6.89 -0.13
N GLY A 159 15.12 6.59 -0.21
CA GLY A 159 14.44 6.22 -1.44
C GLY A 159 13.25 7.12 -1.74
N PHE A 160 12.88 7.16 -3.03
CA PHE A 160 11.70 7.85 -3.50
C PHE A 160 10.78 6.90 -4.27
N GLY A 161 9.48 6.99 -4.03
CA GLY A 161 8.48 6.18 -4.71
C GLY A 161 7.25 6.99 -5.13
N ILE A 162 6.39 6.34 -5.90
CA ILE A 162 5.09 6.88 -6.31
C ILE A 162 4.00 5.84 -6.14
N SER A 163 2.78 6.31 -5.80
CA SER A 163 1.60 5.47 -5.73
C SER A 163 0.74 5.71 -6.97
N VAL A 164 0.45 4.64 -7.71
CA VAL A 164 -0.33 4.70 -8.95
C VAL A 164 -1.78 4.31 -8.72
N ASN A 165 -2.67 4.74 -9.58
CA ASN A 165 -4.09 4.41 -9.50
C ASN A 165 -4.35 2.95 -9.92
N ARG A 166 -5.57 2.45 -9.63
CA ARG A 166 -5.96 1.04 -9.81
C ARG A 166 -6.00 0.61 -11.27
N TRP A 167 -6.53 1.46 -12.15
CA TRP A 167 -6.84 1.10 -13.54
C TRP A 167 -5.71 1.39 -14.52
N GLU A 168 -4.66 2.08 -14.09
CA GLU A 168 -3.51 2.44 -14.93
C GLU A 168 -2.19 2.13 -14.20
N PRO A 169 -1.86 0.85 -13.95
CA PRO A 169 -0.62 0.50 -13.26
C PRO A 169 0.65 0.92 -14.01
N THR A 170 0.56 1.17 -15.31
CA THR A 170 1.65 1.66 -16.17
C THR A 170 1.83 3.17 -16.15
N ASN A 171 0.93 3.91 -15.50
CA ASN A 171 0.98 5.38 -15.37
C ASN A 171 2.14 5.82 -14.44
N CYS A 172 3.35 5.32 -14.73
CA CYS A 172 4.59 5.59 -14.02
C CYS A 172 5.84 5.36 -14.90
N PHE A 173 5.66 4.96 -16.15
CA PHE A 173 6.79 4.53 -16.98
C PHE A 173 7.72 5.67 -17.34
N ALA A 174 7.20 6.84 -17.69
CA ALA A 174 8.03 8.01 -17.94
C ALA A 174 8.73 8.52 -16.66
N ALA A 175 8.10 8.35 -15.49
CA ALA A 175 8.77 8.64 -14.23
C ALA A 175 9.91 7.66 -13.94
N LEU A 176 9.75 6.36 -14.23
CA LEU A 176 10.82 5.36 -14.10
C LEU A 176 12.00 5.68 -15.03
N ASP A 177 11.76 6.14 -16.26
CA ASP A 177 12.81 6.54 -17.22
C ASP A 177 13.73 7.66 -16.69
N THR A 178 13.27 8.45 -15.72
CA THR A 178 14.13 9.47 -15.08
C THR A 178 15.22 8.90 -14.16
N GLY A 179 15.09 7.64 -13.76
CA GLY A 179 16.00 7.00 -12.80
C GLY A 179 15.85 7.45 -11.35
N LEU A 180 14.91 8.33 -11.03
CA LEU A 180 14.72 8.88 -9.68
C LEU A 180 13.76 8.07 -8.79
N VAL A 181 12.89 7.24 -9.40
CA VAL A 181 11.86 6.46 -8.70
C VAL A 181 12.39 5.08 -8.36
N ASP A 182 12.46 4.77 -7.08
CA ASP A 182 13.01 3.52 -6.53
C ASP A 182 11.93 2.47 -6.22
N ALA A 183 10.68 2.92 -6.02
CA ALA A 183 9.57 2.06 -5.65
C ALA A 183 8.24 2.50 -6.27
N ILE A 184 7.43 1.52 -6.66
CA ILE A 184 6.05 1.74 -7.09
C ILE A 184 5.11 1.07 -6.08
N GLN A 185 4.18 1.87 -5.52
CA GLN A 185 3.09 1.33 -4.72
C GLN A 185 1.85 1.19 -5.59
N VAL A 186 1.36 -0.03 -5.75
CA VAL A 186 0.29 -0.37 -6.69
C VAL A 186 -0.74 -1.29 -6.03
N ILE A 187 -2.01 -1.18 -6.44
CA ILE A 187 -3.03 -2.16 -6.06
C ILE A 187 -2.75 -3.47 -6.81
N TYR A 188 -2.58 -4.53 -6.04
CA TYR A 188 -2.42 -5.88 -6.58
C TYR A 188 -3.03 -6.90 -5.63
N ASN A 189 -3.99 -7.67 -6.14
CA ASN A 189 -4.71 -8.73 -5.42
C ASN A 189 -5.37 -9.69 -6.43
N ILE A 190 -6.15 -10.67 -5.96
CA ILE A 190 -6.79 -11.68 -6.84
C ILE A 190 -7.70 -11.04 -7.92
N PHE A 191 -8.31 -9.90 -7.65
CA PHE A 191 -9.14 -9.20 -8.64
C PHE A 191 -8.33 -8.24 -9.51
N ASP A 192 -7.42 -7.48 -8.93
CA ASP A 192 -6.63 -6.45 -9.61
C ASP A 192 -5.27 -7.02 -10.04
N GLN A 193 -5.23 -7.69 -11.20
CA GLN A 193 -4.03 -8.40 -11.71
C GLN A 193 -3.32 -7.63 -12.85
N ALA A 194 -3.86 -6.51 -13.29
CA ALA A 194 -3.28 -5.74 -14.40
C ALA A 194 -1.79 -5.35 -14.23
N PRO A 195 -1.23 -5.18 -13.01
CA PRO A 195 0.22 -4.96 -12.86
C PRO A 195 1.11 -6.07 -13.43
N GLU A 196 0.61 -7.31 -13.55
CA GLU A 196 1.37 -8.42 -14.11
C GLU A 196 1.67 -8.26 -15.60
N ASP A 197 0.85 -7.49 -16.33
CA ASP A 197 0.95 -7.40 -17.79
C ASP A 197 2.25 -6.68 -18.23
N GLU A 198 2.55 -5.52 -17.66
CA GLU A 198 3.68 -4.68 -18.09
C GLU A 198 4.51 -4.13 -16.92
N LEU A 199 3.87 -3.71 -15.81
CA LEU A 199 4.60 -3.09 -14.70
C LEU A 199 5.56 -4.06 -14.02
N PHE A 200 5.12 -5.27 -13.73
CA PHE A 200 5.95 -6.26 -13.02
C PHE A 200 7.12 -6.76 -13.84
N PRO A 201 6.99 -7.09 -15.15
CA PRO A 201 8.15 -7.37 -15.99
C PRO A 201 9.19 -6.26 -15.97
N ARG A 202 8.75 -5.00 -16.14
CA ARG A 202 9.63 -3.84 -16.10
C ARG A 202 10.30 -3.65 -14.73
N ALA A 203 9.54 -3.80 -13.65
CA ALA A 203 10.08 -3.67 -12.29
C ALA A 203 11.17 -4.71 -11.99
N LEU A 204 11.04 -5.94 -12.50
CA LEU A 204 12.06 -6.98 -12.37
C LEU A 204 13.32 -6.66 -13.20
N GLU A 205 13.15 -6.12 -14.40
CA GLU A 205 14.26 -5.75 -15.28
C GLU A 205 15.09 -4.58 -14.71
N GLU A 206 14.42 -3.60 -14.10
CA GLU A 206 15.04 -2.36 -13.64
C GLU A 206 15.32 -2.35 -12.12
N ASP A 207 15.11 -3.47 -11.42
CA ASP A 207 15.24 -3.55 -9.95
C ASP A 207 14.39 -2.49 -9.20
N ILE A 208 13.16 -2.25 -9.65
CA ILE A 208 12.21 -1.36 -8.98
C ILE A 208 11.45 -2.14 -7.89
N ALA A 209 11.36 -1.58 -6.69
CA ALA A 209 10.60 -2.19 -5.62
C ALA A 209 9.09 -2.08 -5.89
N ILE A 210 8.36 -3.20 -5.78
CA ILE A 210 6.89 -3.23 -5.85
C ILE A 210 6.31 -3.41 -4.45
N ILE A 211 5.52 -2.44 -4.03
CA ILE A 211 4.75 -2.48 -2.78
C ILE A 211 3.29 -2.74 -3.14
N ALA A 212 2.82 -3.95 -2.89
CA ALA A 212 1.43 -4.34 -3.15
C ALA A 212 0.52 -3.81 -2.04
N ARG A 213 -0.36 -2.85 -2.37
CA ARG A 213 -1.38 -2.31 -1.47
C ARG A 213 -2.75 -2.89 -1.75
N VAL A 214 -3.70 -2.67 -0.85
CA VAL A 214 -5.10 -3.15 -0.95
C VAL A 214 -5.20 -4.67 -1.20
N PRO A 215 -4.44 -5.49 -0.45
CA PRO A 215 -4.39 -6.93 -0.69
C PRO A 215 -5.74 -7.64 -0.49
N PHE A 216 -6.65 -7.01 0.23
CA PHE A 216 -7.98 -7.55 0.54
C PHE A 216 -9.12 -6.84 -0.21
N ASP A 217 -8.82 -6.05 -1.25
CA ASP A 217 -9.81 -5.28 -2.02
C ASP A 217 -10.83 -4.59 -1.11
N GLU A 218 -10.35 -3.64 -0.30
CA GLU A 218 -11.10 -2.88 0.72
C GLU A 218 -11.82 -3.77 1.77
N GLY A 219 -11.49 -5.03 1.85
CA GLY A 219 -12.04 -6.01 2.78
C GLY A 219 -12.92 -7.08 2.14
N SER A 220 -13.18 -7.03 0.84
CA SER A 220 -13.98 -8.05 0.13
C SER A 220 -13.31 -9.43 0.20
N LEU A 221 -12.01 -9.50 -0.02
CA LEU A 221 -11.21 -10.73 0.04
C LEU A 221 -10.94 -11.23 1.48
N THR A 222 -11.62 -10.66 2.48
CA THR A 222 -11.73 -11.29 3.81
C THR A 222 -12.82 -12.35 3.87
N GLY A 223 -13.69 -12.41 2.87
CA GLY A 223 -14.80 -13.36 2.78
C GLY A 223 -15.99 -13.02 3.69
N ASN A 224 -16.01 -11.85 4.34
CA ASN A 224 -17.05 -11.46 5.30
C ASN A 224 -18.23 -10.70 4.66
N LEU A 225 -18.10 -10.26 3.41
CA LEU A 225 -19.17 -9.52 2.74
C LEU A 225 -20.27 -10.45 2.24
N ASN A 226 -21.50 -9.94 2.27
CA ASN A 226 -22.68 -10.56 1.70
C ASN A 226 -23.65 -9.48 1.20
N ALA A 227 -24.74 -9.86 0.54
CA ALA A 227 -25.69 -8.92 -0.06
C ALA A 227 -26.38 -7.97 0.94
N GLY A 228 -26.39 -8.31 2.23
CA GLY A 228 -26.96 -7.47 3.30
C GLY A 228 -25.91 -6.61 4.03
N THR A 229 -24.66 -6.62 3.60
CA THR A 229 -23.59 -5.85 4.26
C THR A 229 -23.83 -4.35 4.11
N THR A 230 -23.72 -3.62 5.21
CA THR A 230 -23.78 -2.16 5.26
C THR A 230 -22.63 -1.60 6.07
N PHE A 231 -22.25 -0.37 5.77
CA PHE A 231 -21.20 0.36 6.49
C PHE A 231 -21.73 1.70 7.01
N PRO A 232 -21.16 2.22 8.11
CA PRO A 232 -21.47 3.58 8.55
C PRO A 232 -21.18 4.61 7.44
N PRO A 233 -21.99 5.68 7.31
CA PRO A 233 -21.80 6.66 6.21
C PRO A 233 -20.44 7.33 6.17
N GLU A 234 -19.77 7.45 7.33
CA GLU A 234 -18.43 8.01 7.48
C GLU A 234 -17.30 7.03 7.14
N ASP A 235 -17.61 5.75 6.95
CA ASP A 235 -16.64 4.72 6.54
C ASP A 235 -16.44 4.76 5.02
N TRP A 236 -15.20 4.78 4.56
CA TRP A 236 -14.87 4.73 3.14
C TRP A 236 -15.60 3.59 2.40
N ARG A 237 -15.77 2.45 3.05
CA ARG A 237 -16.43 1.29 2.46
C ARG A 237 -17.90 1.50 2.14
N ALA A 238 -18.56 2.50 2.76
CA ALA A 238 -19.94 2.86 2.41
C ALA A 238 -20.03 3.41 0.98
N VAL A 239 -18.98 4.12 0.51
CA VAL A 239 -18.88 4.59 -0.87
C VAL A 239 -18.44 3.45 -1.77
N TYR A 240 -17.35 2.76 -1.38
CA TYR A 240 -16.75 1.69 -2.20
C TYR A 240 -17.72 0.52 -2.46
N PHE A 241 -18.42 0.03 -1.43
CA PHE A 241 -19.43 -1.02 -1.52
C PHE A 241 -20.86 -0.48 -1.61
N GLY A 242 -21.06 0.58 -2.39
CA GLY A 242 -22.38 1.09 -2.73
C GLY A 242 -23.19 0.14 -3.61
N PRO A 243 -24.44 0.52 -3.96
CA PRO A 243 -25.36 -0.34 -4.72
C PRO A 243 -24.82 -0.84 -6.05
N GLU A 244 -23.88 -0.13 -6.66
CA GLU A 244 -23.28 -0.51 -7.95
C GLU A 244 -22.16 -1.53 -7.81
N ASN A 245 -21.39 -1.49 -6.72
CA ASN A 245 -20.20 -2.31 -6.54
C ASN A 245 -20.41 -3.51 -5.61
N LEU A 246 -21.26 -3.41 -4.58
CA LEU A 246 -21.47 -4.51 -3.63
C LEU A 246 -21.99 -5.80 -4.28
N PRO A 247 -23.05 -5.78 -5.13
CA PRO A 247 -23.57 -7.00 -5.72
C PRO A 247 -22.54 -7.78 -6.58
N PRO A 248 -21.85 -7.16 -7.56
CA PRO A 248 -20.86 -7.86 -8.37
C PRO A 248 -19.64 -8.31 -7.55
N THR A 249 -19.32 -7.60 -6.47
CA THR A 249 -18.23 -8.00 -5.55
C THR A 249 -18.62 -9.26 -4.77
N VAL A 250 -19.85 -9.34 -4.25
CA VAL A 250 -20.34 -10.51 -3.50
C VAL A 250 -20.38 -11.75 -4.41
N GLU A 251 -20.88 -11.63 -5.65
CA GLU A 251 -20.88 -12.71 -6.62
C GLU A 251 -19.46 -13.28 -6.85
N ARG A 252 -18.45 -12.39 -6.98
CA ARG A 252 -17.06 -12.79 -7.16
C ARG A 252 -16.47 -13.45 -5.92
N ILE A 253 -16.80 -12.95 -4.73
CA ILE A 253 -16.39 -13.57 -3.47
C ILE A 253 -16.98 -14.98 -3.33
N ASP A 254 -18.26 -15.15 -3.65
CA ASP A 254 -18.92 -16.44 -3.57
C ASP A 254 -18.27 -17.47 -4.52
N ALA A 255 -17.93 -17.05 -5.75
CA ALA A 255 -17.16 -17.88 -6.67
C ALA A 255 -15.75 -18.22 -6.14
N LEU A 256 -15.07 -17.29 -5.48
CA LEU A 256 -13.75 -17.55 -4.86
C LEU A 256 -13.82 -18.51 -3.68
N ARG A 257 -14.91 -18.55 -2.92
CA ARG A 257 -15.07 -19.47 -1.79
C ARG A 257 -14.90 -20.94 -2.17
N GLU A 258 -15.34 -21.28 -3.37
CA GLU A 258 -15.21 -22.66 -3.92
C GLU A 258 -13.73 -23.05 -4.17
N LEU A 259 -12.83 -22.07 -4.29
CA LEU A 259 -11.41 -22.27 -4.52
C LEU A 259 -10.56 -22.25 -3.24
N VAL A 260 -11.13 -21.83 -2.11
CA VAL A 260 -10.37 -21.77 -0.85
C VAL A 260 -10.11 -23.19 -0.34
N PRO A 261 -8.84 -23.64 -0.22
CA PRO A 261 -8.54 -24.98 0.25
C PRO A 261 -9.03 -25.22 1.69
N ASP A 262 -9.36 -26.46 2.02
CA ASP A 262 -9.70 -26.85 3.38
C ASP A 262 -8.61 -26.41 4.40
N GLY A 263 -9.05 -25.79 5.49
CA GLY A 263 -8.16 -25.29 6.53
C GLY A 263 -7.43 -23.99 6.23
N MET A 264 -7.62 -23.41 5.03
CA MET A 264 -7.10 -22.09 4.68
C MET A 264 -8.20 -21.04 4.81
N THR A 265 -7.82 -19.82 5.18
CA THR A 265 -8.74 -18.67 5.15
C THR A 265 -8.63 -17.91 3.83
N MET A 266 -9.68 -17.20 3.43
CA MET A 266 -9.64 -16.35 2.23
C MET A 266 -8.57 -15.23 2.32
N PRO A 267 -8.37 -14.54 3.47
CA PRO A 267 -7.25 -13.62 3.63
C PRO A 267 -5.87 -14.28 3.46
N GLU A 268 -5.69 -15.50 3.95
CA GLU A 268 -4.45 -16.24 3.73
C GLU A 268 -4.24 -16.54 2.24
N LEU A 269 -5.29 -17.02 1.54
CA LEU A 269 -5.23 -17.27 0.11
C LEU A 269 -4.87 -16.00 -0.66
N ALA A 270 -5.50 -14.86 -0.32
CA ALA A 270 -5.24 -13.57 -0.97
C ALA A 270 -3.79 -13.11 -0.79
N LEU A 271 -3.23 -13.20 0.42
CA LEU A 271 -1.84 -12.83 0.67
C LEU A 271 -0.86 -13.79 -0.03
N ARG A 272 -1.13 -15.09 -0.02
CA ARG A 272 -0.27 -16.09 -0.68
C ARG A 272 -0.30 -15.94 -2.20
N PHE A 273 -1.43 -15.55 -2.79
CA PHE A 273 -1.51 -15.19 -4.21
C PHE A 273 -0.58 -14.02 -4.54
N ILE A 274 -0.62 -12.93 -3.76
CA ILE A 274 0.24 -11.77 -3.98
C ILE A 274 1.72 -12.13 -3.82
N LEU A 275 2.06 -12.84 -2.76
CA LEU A 275 3.43 -13.24 -2.46
C LEU A 275 3.99 -14.30 -3.42
N HIS A 276 3.13 -14.94 -4.22
CA HIS A 276 3.60 -15.84 -5.28
C HIS A 276 4.39 -15.09 -6.36
N HIS A 277 4.02 -13.85 -6.66
CA HIS A 277 4.68 -13.10 -7.72
C HIS A 277 6.06 -12.58 -7.31
N PRO A 278 7.14 -12.87 -8.09
CA PRO A 278 8.51 -12.52 -7.72
C PRO A 278 8.78 -11.01 -7.75
N ALA A 279 8.04 -10.21 -8.50
CA ALA A 279 8.20 -8.76 -8.55
C ALA A 279 7.76 -8.06 -7.25
N VAL A 280 6.86 -8.67 -6.47
CA VAL A 280 6.38 -8.06 -5.22
C VAL A 280 7.50 -8.06 -4.18
N SER A 281 7.94 -6.87 -3.77
CA SER A 281 8.95 -6.72 -2.70
C SER A 281 8.31 -6.80 -1.31
N ALA A 282 7.15 -6.22 -1.13
CA ALA A 282 6.37 -6.35 0.10
C ALA A 282 4.86 -6.19 -0.20
N VAL A 283 4.04 -6.91 0.55
CA VAL A 283 2.59 -6.67 0.63
C VAL A 283 2.27 -5.99 1.96
N ILE A 284 1.38 -5.00 1.96
CA ILE A 284 1.07 -4.16 3.13
C ILE A 284 -0.40 -4.28 3.58
N PRO A 285 -0.82 -5.43 4.14
CA PRO A 285 -2.16 -5.58 4.69
C PRO A 285 -2.39 -4.66 5.90
N GLY A 286 -3.62 -4.18 6.06
CA GLY A 286 -4.03 -3.51 7.29
C GLY A 286 -4.18 -4.50 8.45
N MET A 287 -3.61 -4.18 9.60
CA MET A 287 -3.58 -5.05 10.79
C MET A 287 -3.95 -4.26 12.04
N ARG A 288 -5.24 -3.97 12.24
CA ARG A 288 -5.72 -3.12 13.35
C ARG A 288 -5.72 -3.79 14.73
N ARG A 289 -5.61 -5.12 14.78
CA ARG A 289 -5.72 -5.91 16.01
C ARG A 289 -4.66 -6.98 16.03
N PRO A 290 -4.23 -7.44 17.22
CA PRO A 290 -3.22 -8.48 17.36
C PRO A 290 -3.54 -9.78 16.62
N GLU A 291 -4.82 -10.19 16.55
CA GLU A 291 -5.22 -11.37 15.79
C GLU A 291 -4.98 -11.22 14.27
N HIS A 292 -5.21 -10.03 13.71
CA HIS A 292 -4.90 -9.75 12.29
C HIS A 292 -3.38 -9.78 12.06
N VAL A 293 -2.60 -9.25 13.00
CA VAL A 293 -1.14 -9.30 12.92
C VAL A 293 -0.65 -10.74 12.87
N ARG A 294 -1.13 -11.59 13.79
CA ARG A 294 -0.74 -13.01 13.83
C ARG A 294 -1.12 -13.74 12.54
N SER A 295 -2.37 -13.60 12.09
CA SER A 295 -2.84 -14.31 10.90
C SER A 295 -2.13 -13.86 9.63
N ASN A 296 -1.96 -12.54 9.43
CA ASN A 296 -1.35 -12.02 8.21
C ASN A 296 0.16 -12.31 8.14
N LEU A 297 0.89 -12.14 9.26
CA LEU A 297 2.32 -12.41 9.29
C LEU A 297 2.66 -13.91 9.24
N ALA A 298 1.75 -14.77 9.70
CA ALA A 298 1.93 -16.22 9.62
C ALA A 298 1.96 -16.76 8.19
N VAL A 299 1.45 -15.99 7.21
CA VAL A 299 1.47 -16.35 5.79
C VAL A 299 2.90 -16.41 5.24
N SER A 300 3.80 -15.62 5.83
CA SER A 300 5.20 -15.57 5.39
C SER A 300 5.88 -16.93 5.61
N GLY A 301 6.50 -17.42 4.56
CA GLY A 301 7.16 -18.73 4.62
C GLY A 301 6.24 -19.92 4.39
N ALA A 302 4.94 -19.71 4.14
CA ALA A 302 4.04 -20.78 3.72
C ALA A 302 4.54 -21.42 2.40
N ALA A 303 4.17 -22.68 2.16
CA ALA A 303 4.47 -23.35 0.91
C ALA A 303 3.80 -22.62 -0.27
N PRO A 304 4.38 -22.61 -1.46
CA PRO A 304 3.74 -22.05 -2.65
C PRO A 304 2.33 -22.63 -2.86
N LEU A 305 1.42 -21.83 -3.42
CA LEU A 305 0.13 -22.35 -3.87
C LEU A 305 0.34 -23.32 -5.05
N PRO A 306 -0.48 -24.38 -5.16
CA PRO A 306 -0.44 -25.28 -6.32
C PRO A 306 -0.65 -24.51 -7.63
N PRO A 307 0.06 -24.86 -8.72
CA PRO A 307 -0.08 -24.19 -10.01
C PRO A 307 -1.53 -24.14 -10.51
N GLU A 308 -2.29 -25.23 -10.35
CA GLU A 308 -3.70 -25.34 -10.77
C GLU A 308 -4.59 -24.36 -10.01
N LEU A 309 -4.30 -24.12 -8.72
CA LEU A 309 -5.00 -23.12 -7.93
C LEU A 309 -4.65 -21.72 -8.37
N LEU A 310 -3.38 -21.44 -8.65
CA LEU A 310 -2.96 -20.14 -9.17
C LEU A 310 -3.62 -19.80 -10.50
N ASP A 311 -3.71 -20.78 -11.41
CA ASP A 311 -4.37 -20.60 -12.70
C ASP A 311 -5.88 -20.35 -12.53
N ALA A 312 -6.52 -21.07 -11.58
CA ALA A 312 -7.90 -20.82 -11.23
C ALA A 312 -8.11 -19.41 -10.66
N LEU A 313 -7.20 -18.93 -9.79
CA LEU A 313 -7.27 -17.58 -9.22
C LEU A 313 -7.05 -16.49 -10.28
N ARG A 314 -6.19 -16.72 -11.27
CA ARG A 314 -6.00 -15.79 -12.40
C ARG A 314 -7.27 -15.57 -13.20
N ALA A 315 -8.13 -16.57 -13.31
CA ALA A 315 -9.44 -16.44 -13.99
C ALA A 315 -10.42 -15.49 -13.28
N HIS A 316 -10.14 -15.11 -12.03
CA HIS A 316 -10.92 -14.12 -11.27
C HIS A 316 -10.48 -12.66 -11.48
N ARG A 317 -9.54 -12.41 -12.40
CA ARG A 317 -9.16 -11.05 -12.79
C ARG A 317 -10.38 -10.20 -13.11
N TRP A 318 -10.38 -8.99 -12.58
CA TRP A 318 -11.43 -8.01 -12.80
C TRP A 318 -10.81 -6.67 -13.18
N ASP A 319 -10.66 -6.43 -14.47
CA ASP A 319 -10.16 -5.15 -14.97
C ASP A 319 -11.20 -4.07 -14.70
N ARG A 320 -10.82 -3.13 -13.85
CA ARG A 320 -11.69 -2.06 -13.39
C ARG A 320 -11.47 -0.82 -14.22
N THR A 321 -12.57 -0.08 -14.45
CA THR A 321 -12.55 1.23 -15.08
C THR A 321 -12.80 2.31 -14.01
N PRO A 322 -12.38 3.57 -14.26
CA PRO A 322 -12.67 4.66 -13.33
C PRO A 322 -14.17 4.81 -13.06
N THR A 323 -14.52 4.85 -11.78
CA THR A 323 -15.87 5.10 -11.26
C THR A 323 -15.79 6.05 -10.07
N HIS A 324 -16.93 6.57 -9.61
CA HIS A 324 -16.97 7.45 -8.42
C HIS A 324 -16.59 6.74 -7.10
N TRP A 325 -16.56 5.41 -7.10
CA TRP A 325 -16.18 4.60 -5.93
C TRP A 325 -14.79 3.94 -6.08
N SER A 326 -14.12 4.06 -7.22
CA SER A 326 -12.75 3.54 -7.40
C SER A 326 -11.71 4.66 -7.24
N MET A 327 -10.60 4.38 -6.56
CA MET A 327 -9.47 5.28 -6.39
C MET A 327 -8.14 4.57 -6.67
#